data_800e79ff06191fb203a2ea4f4c05e448
#
_entry.id   800e79ff06191fb203a2ea4f4c05e448
#
_cell.length_a   1.000
_cell.length_b   1.000
_cell.length_c   1.000
_cell.angle_alpha   90.00
_cell.angle_beta   90.00
_cell.angle_gamma   90.00
#
_symmetry.space_group_name_H-M   'P 1'
#
loop_
_entity.id
_entity.type
_entity.pdbx_description
1 polymer ?
#
loop_
_entity_poly.entity_id
_entity_poly.type
_entity_poly.pdbx_seq_one_letter_code
_entity_poly.pdbx_strand_id
1 'polypeptide(L)'
;MGWLQSDCAVVALDIDGTLGVYHEHFRRFASDWVGRDLPGGYDGSVPFNKWLGLSKATYRKCKLAYRRGGLKRSMPAYPGASEMTRTLRAQKVRVVICTTRPFLSMDEVEADTLHMLRRRGIQYDYVISGENKYRDLVKLVDKSRIIMVLEDQDDMLLQALSLGLPAVRARHAHNDASTVEVEAEVGDLTEATELALKRLQARRSDRYLAKERVRHLK
;
A
#
# COMPACT_ATOMS: atom_id res chain seq x y z
N MET A 1 19.06 -9.13 -9.37
CA MET A 1 19.03 -8.92 -7.89
C MET A 1 19.90 -7.74 -7.40
N GLY A 2 20.63 -7.02 -8.25
CA GLY A 2 21.55 -5.95 -7.82
C GLY A 2 20.93 -4.74 -7.10
N TRP A 3 19.61 -4.48 -7.21
CA TRP A 3 18.96 -3.37 -6.53
C TRP A 3 18.73 -3.62 -5.01
N LEU A 4 18.64 -4.89 -4.59
CA LEU A 4 18.51 -5.26 -3.17
C LEU A 4 19.75 -4.85 -2.35
N GLN A 5 20.91 -4.81 -3.00
CA GLN A 5 22.18 -4.41 -2.39
C GLN A 5 22.52 -2.93 -2.60
N SER A 6 21.71 -2.19 -3.38
CA SER A 6 21.94 -0.75 -3.60
C SER A 6 21.61 0.07 -2.36
N ASP A 7 22.31 1.18 -2.18
CA ASP A 7 22.07 2.15 -1.09
C ASP A 7 20.81 3.03 -1.28
N CYS A 8 19.99 2.74 -2.29
CA CYS A 8 18.78 3.52 -2.59
C CYS A 8 17.77 3.45 -1.46
N ALA A 9 17.10 4.57 -1.18
CA ALA A 9 15.94 4.60 -0.32
C ALA A 9 14.79 3.77 -0.91
N VAL A 10 13.93 3.26 -0.04
CA VAL A 10 12.80 2.40 -0.39
C VAL A 10 11.51 2.99 0.20
N VAL A 11 10.45 2.99 -0.60
CA VAL A 11 9.08 3.26 -0.16
C VAL A 11 8.25 2.00 -0.40
N ALA A 12 7.53 1.55 0.62
CA ALA A 12 6.61 0.43 0.54
C ALA A 12 5.16 0.95 0.49
N LEU A 13 4.38 0.48 -0.48
CA LEU A 13 3.02 0.95 -0.74
C LEU A 13 2.06 -0.23 -0.76
N ASP A 14 0.97 -0.14 0.02
CA ASP A 14 -0.16 -1.05 -0.14
C ASP A 14 -0.99 -0.71 -1.38
N ILE A 15 -1.92 -1.59 -1.76
CA ILE A 15 -2.78 -1.39 -2.92
C ILE A 15 -4.22 -1.07 -2.52
N ASP A 16 -4.89 -2.00 -1.82
CA ASP A 16 -6.34 -2.00 -1.63
C ASP A 16 -6.77 -1.02 -0.53
N GLY A 17 -7.16 0.19 -0.87
CA GLY A 17 -7.44 1.29 0.06
C GLY A 17 -6.33 2.33 0.13
N THR A 18 -5.15 2.05 -0.44
CA THR A 18 -4.01 2.96 -0.44
C THR A 18 -3.73 3.52 -1.85
N LEU A 19 -3.39 2.68 -2.82
CA LEU A 19 -3.23 3.09 -4.22
C LEU A 19 -4.48 2.85 -5.07
N GLY A 20 -5.33 1.92 -4.67
CA GLY A 20 -6.51 1.49 -5.40
C GLY A 20 -7.82 1.69 -4.64
N VAL A 21 -8.85 2.18 -5.33
CA VAL A 21 -10.18 2.47 -4.78
C VAL A 21 -10.96 1.16 -4.58
N TYR A 22 -10.56 0.39 -3.56
CA TYR A 22 -11.09 -0.96 -3.34
C TYR A 22 -12.54 -1.00 -2.88
N HIS A 23 -12.90 -0.28 -1.80
CA HIS A 23 -14.19 -0.43 -1.14
C HIS A 23 -15.36 -0.11 -2.07
N GLU A 24 -15.30 0.99 -2.78
CA GLU A 24 -16.36 1.39 -3.71
C GLU A 24 -16.39 0.49 -4.96
N HIS A 25 -15.23 0.07 -5.48
CA HIS A 25 -15.17 -0.83 -6.62
C HIS A 25 -15.74 -2.21 -6.27
N PHE A 26 -15.42 -2.75 -5.10
CA PHE A 26 -15.99 -3.99 -4.60
C PHE A 26 -17.51 -3.85 -4.34
N ARG A 27 -17.96 -2.74 -3.73
CA ARG A 27 -19.38 -2.49 -3.44
C ARG A 27 -20.23 -2.55 -4.71
N ARG A 28 -19.78 -1.88 -5.78
CA ARG A 28 -20.51 -1.90 -7.07
C ARG A 28 -20.65 -3.31 -7.60
N PHE A 29 -19.56 -4.06 -7.68
CA PHE A 29 -19.60 -5.46 -8.06
C PHE A 29 -20.53 -6.27 -7.15
N ALA A 30 -20.44 -6.07 -5.84
CA ALA A 30 -21.27 -6.79 -4.87
C ALA A 30 -22.75 -6.48 -5.04
N SER A 31 -23.13 -5.22 -5.35
CA SER A 31 -24.50 -4.83 -5.68
C SER A 31 -25.06 -5.62 -6.86
N ASP A 32 -24.29 -5.65 -7.96
CA ASP A 32 -24.67 -6.41 -9.17
C ASP A 32 -24.78 -7.90 -8.87
N TRP A 33 -23.84 -8.44 -8.11
CA TRP A 33 -23.77 -9.86 -7.79
C TRP A 33 -24.92 -10.34 -6.90
N VAL A 34 -25.40 -9.50 -5.96
CA VAL A 34 -26.55 -9.83 -5.08
C VAL A 34 -27.88 -9.37 -5.65
N GLY A 35 -27.90 -8.64 -6.77
CA GLY A 35 -29.11 -8.15 -7.43
C GLY A 35 -29.86 -7.04 -6.66
N ARG A 36 -29.16 -6.25 -5.82
CA ARG A 36 -29.72 -5.09 -5.12
C ARG A 36 -28.64 -4.06 -4.82
N ASP A 37 -29.04 -2.80 -4.70
CA ASP A 37 -28.12 -1.75 -4.26
C ASP A 37 -27.63 -1.98 -2.83
N LEU A 38 -26.32 -1.85 -2.65
CA LEU A 38 -25.66 -1.90 -1.35
C LEU A 38 -25.21 -0.48 -0.93
N PRO A 39 -25.19 -0.16 0.38
CA PRO A 39 -24.84 1.17 0.86
C PRO A 39 -23.41 1.55 0.47
N GLY A 40 -23.24 2.80 0.00
CA GLY A 40 -21.94 3.43 -0.23
C GLY A 40 -21.41 4.15 0.99
N GLY A 41 -20.30 4.89 0.82
CA GLY A 41 -19.79 5.75 1.90
C GLY A 41 -19.28 4.97 3.10
N TYR A 42 -18.60 3.85 2.89
CA TYR A 42 -18.03 3.04 3.98
C TYR A 42 -17.11 3.88 4.87
N ASP A 43 -17.44 3.98 6.16
CA ASP A 43 -16.79 4.82 7.17
C ASP A 43 -15.99 4.03 8.23
N GLY A 44 -15.94 2.70 8.12
CA GLY A 44 -15.19 1.85 9.05
C GLY A 44 -15.86 1.62 10.43
N SER A 45 -17.00 2.24 10.72
CA SER A 45 -17.70 2.11 12.01
C SER A 45 -18.08 0.67 12.37
N VAL A 46 -18.27 -0.15 11.35
CA VAL A 46 -18.53 -1.59 11.48
C VAL A 46 -17.72 -2.36 10.42
N PRO A 47 -17.50 -3.67 10.58
CA PRO A 47 -16.87 -4.48 9.54
C PRO A 47 -17.56 -4.35 8.18
N PHE A 48 -16.79 -4.26 7.10
CA PHE A 48 -17.30 -3.95 5.76
C PHE A 48 -18.43 -4.86 5.27
N ASN A 49 -18.41 -6.14 5.60
CA ASN A 49 -19.55 -7.02 5.31
C ASN A 49 -20.84 -6.64 6.03
N LYS A 50 -20.74 -6.14 7.28
CA LYS A 50 -21.89 -5.63 8.04
C LYS A 50 -22.40 -4.32 7.47
N TRP A 51 -21.51 -3.40 7.10
CA TRP A 51 -21.84 -2.18 6.40
C TRP A 51 -22.67 -2.45 5.14
N LEU A 52 -22.24 -3.42 4.34
CA LEU A 52 -22.95 -3.85 3.13
C LEU A 52 -24.24 -4.64 3.42
N GLY A 53 -24.59 -4.91 4.67
CA GLY A 53 -25.76 -5.73 5.04
C GLY A 53 -25.65 -7.17 4.53
N LEU A 54 -24.43 -7.70 4.43
CA LEU A 54 -24.17 -9.05 3.97
C LEU A 54 -23.75 -9.97 5.11
N SER A 55 -24.27 -11.20 5.12
CA SER A 55 -23.74 -12.24 6.01
C SER A 55 -22.26 -12.51 5.69
N LYS A 56 -21.49 -12.98 6.69
CA LYS A 56 -20.08 -13.39 6.45
C LYS A 56 -19.96 -14.41 5.33
N ALA A 57 -20.91 -15.35 5.23
CA ALA A 57 -20.89 -16.38 4.20
C ALA A 57 -21.15 -15.79 2.81
N THR A 58 -22.17 -14.93 2.65
CA THR A 58 -22.46 -14.24 1.39
C THR A 58 -21.30 -13.35 0.96
N TYR A 59 -20.76 -12.56 1.89
CA TYR A 59 -19.60 -11.71 1.63
C TYR A 59 -18.37 -12.50 1.15
N ARG A 60 -18.06 -13.65 1.79
CA ARG A 60 -16.95 -14.52 1.36
C ARG A 60 -17.16 -15.06 -0.06
N LYS A 61 -18.38 -15.51 -0.39
CA LYS A 61 -18.72 -15.98 -1.75
C LYS A 61 -18.58 -14.86 -2.78
N CYS A 62 -19.12 -13.68 -2.47
CA CYS A 62 -19.01 -12.49 -3.32
C CYS A 62 -17.54 -12.09 -3.51
N LYS A 63 -16.73 -12.05 -2.43
CA LYS A 63 -15.30 -11.72 -2.50
C LYS A 63 -14.51 -12.73 -3.33
N LEU A 64 -14.88 -14.02 -3.28
CA LEU A 64 -14.28 -15.05 -4.12
C LEU A 64 -14.66 -14.84 -5.58
N ALA A 65 -15.94 -14.58 -5.89
CA ALA A 65 -16.41 -14.27 -7.25
C ALA A 65 -15.71 -13.01 -7.80
N TYR A 66 -15.58 -11.95 -7.02
CA TYR A 66 -14.85 -10.74 -7.37
C TYR A 66 -13.39 -11.01 -7.75
N ARG A 67 -12.69 -11.88 -6.99
CA ARG A 67 -11.32 -12.27 -7.28
C ARG A 67 -11.21 -13.10 -8.55
N ARG A 68 -12.02 -14.17 -8.67
CA ARG A 68 -12.02 -15.09 -9.82
C ARG A 68 -12.56 -14.44 -11.11
N GLY A 69 -13.44 -13.48 -10.99
CA GLY A 69 -14.00 -12.74 -12.13
C GLY A 69 -13.07 -11.66 -12.70
N GLY A 70 -11.83 -11.57 -12.26
CA GLY A 70 -10.86 -10.62 -12.81
C GLY A 70 -11.09 -9.15 -12.41
N LEU A 71 -11.91 -8.88 -11.39
CA LEU A 71 -12.30 -7.51 -11.02
C LEU A 71 -11.14 -6.69 -10.44
N LYS A 72 -10.10 -7.36 -9.93
CA LYS A 72 -8.87 -6.66 -9.50
C LYS A 72 -8.18 -5.96 -10.66
N ARG A 73 -8.31 -6.48 -11.88
CA ARG A 73 -7.75 -5.91 -13.10
C ARG A 73 -8.33 -4.54 -13.46
N SER A 74 -9.64 -4.34 -13.23
CA SER A 74 -10.35 -3.10 -13.59
C SER A 74 -10.38 -2.05 -12.48
N MET A 75 -9.90 -2.38 -11.28
CA MET A 75 -9.96 -1.49 -10.13
C MET A 75 -9.35 -0.10 -10.44
N PRO A 76 -10.06 0.99 -10.13
CA PRO A 76 -9.51 2.34 -10.26
C PRO A 76 -8.36 2.57 -9.28
N ALA A 77 -7.41 3.42 -9.67
CA ALA A 77 -6.42 3.96 -8.74
C ALA A 77 -6.91 5.29 -8.15
N TYR A 78 -6.45 5.61 -6.96
CA TYR A 78 -6.63 6.96 -6.42
C TYR A 78 -5.88 7.99 -7.27
N PRO A 79 -6.38 9.25 -7.34
CA PRO A 79 -5.65 10.34 -7.97
C PRO A 79 -4.22 10.45 -7.42
N GLY A 80 -3.26 10.73 -8.28
CA GLY A 80 -1.85 10.85 -7.87
C GLY A 80 -1.05 9.54 -7.80
N ALA A 81 -1.66 8.35 -7.85
CA ALA A 81 -0.94 7.07 -7.69
C ALA A 81 0.19 6.86 -8.74
N SER A 82 -0.10 7.15 -10.01
CA SER A 82 0.90 7.09 -11.08
C SER A 82 1.98 8.17 -10.89
N GLU A 83 1.58 9.40 -10.58
CA GLU A 83 2.47 10.53 -10.38
C GLU A 83 3.43 10.27 -9.22
N MET A 84 2.92 9.84 -8.06
CA MET A 84 3.71 9.50 -6.89
C MET A 84 4.83 8.51 -7.24
N THR A 85 4.47 7.38 -7.84
CA THR A 85 5.44 6.33 -8.14
C THR A 85 6.47 6.76 -9.19
N ARG A 86 6.06 7.56 -10.19
CA ARG A 86 6.95 8.14 -11.19
C ARG A 86 7.94 9.12 -10.54
N THR A 87 7.44 10.03 -9.69
CA THR A 87 8.25 11.04 -8.98
C THR A 87 9.27 10.38 -8.06
N LEU A 88 8.86 9.41 -7.24
CA LEU A 88 9.76 8.67 -6.37
C LEU A 88 10.88 7.98 -7.17
N ARG A 89 10.55 7.32 -8.27
CA ARG A 89 11.54 6.62 -9.09
C ARG A 89 12.50 7.58 -9.82
N ALA A 90 12.01 8.74 -10.25
CA ALA A 90 12.87 9.80 -10.81
C ALA A 90 13.90 10.30 -9.79
N GLN A 91 13.56 10.28 -8.50
CA GLN A 91 14.45 10.59 -7.38
C GLN A 91 15.34 9.40 -6.94
N LYS A 92 15.36 8.31 -7.70
CA LYS A 92 16.08 7.06 -7.40
C LYS A 92 15.61 6.38 -6.10
N VAL A 93 14.37 6.61 -5.69
CA VAL A 93 13.71 5.84 -4.63
C VAL A 93 13.16 4.56 -5.25
N ARG A 94 13.37 3.42 -4.60
CA ARG A 94 12.77 2.15 -5.00
C ARG A 94 11.36 2.05 -4.46
N VAL A 95 10.44 1.66 -5.31
CA VAL A 95 9.04 1.46 -4.97
C VAL A 95 8.76 -0.04 -4.86
N VAL A 96 8.38 -0.48 -3.66
CA VAL A 96 7.96 -1.86 -3.39
C VAL A 96 6.47 -1.88 -3.10
N ILE A 97 5.73 -2.62 -3.89
CA ILE A 97 4.31 -2.87 -3.62
C ILE A 97 4.22 -3.99 -2.58
N CYS A 98 3.50 -3.74 -1.48
CA CYS A 98 3.27 -4.70 -0.41
C CYS A 98 1.77 -4.93 -0.25
N THR A 99 1.24 -6.09 -0.59
CA THR A 99 -0.21 -6.34 -0.62
C THR A 99 -0.58 -7.63 0.10
N THR A 100 -1.76 -7.67 0.73
CA THR A 100 -2.33 -8.90 1.32
C THR A 100 -3.08 -9.74 0.28
N ARG A 101 -3.03 -9.39 -1.01
CA ARG A 101 -3.67 -10.18 -2.07
C ARG A 101 -3.06 -11.58 -2.14
N PRO A 102 -3.88 -12.64 -2.24
CA PRO A 102 -3.43 -14.02 -2.07
C PRO A 102 -2.84 -14.61 -3.37
N PHE A 103 -1.67 -14.17 -3.80
CA PHE A 103 -1.03 -14.64 -5.04
C PHE A 103 -0.74 -16.15 -5.00
N LEU A 104 -0.22 -16.67 -3.87
CA LEU A 104 0.15 -18.08 -3.74
C LEU A 104 -1.02 -19.07 -3.82
N SER A 105 -2.24 -18.61 -3.57
CA SER A 105 -3.44 -19.46 -3.59
C SER A 105 -4.40 -19.13 -4.74
N MET A 106 -4.12 -18.10 -5.51
CA MET A 106 -4.98 -17.62 -6.61
C MET A 106 -4.11 -16.92 -7.67
N ASP A 107 -3.59 -17.67 -8.62
CA ASP A 107 -2.69 -17.16 -9.67
C ASP A 107 -3.34 -16.04 -10.51
N GLU A 108 -4.65 -16.09 -10.71
CA GLU A 108 -5.39 -15.06 -11.44
C GLU A 108 -5.30 -13.68 -10.73
N VAL A 109 -5.25 -13.68 -9.39
CA VAL A 109 -5.17 -12.43 -8.60
C VAL A 109 -3.82 -11.75 -8.79
N GLU A 110 -2.73 -12.50 -8.96
CA GLU A 110 -1.43 -11.93 -9.30
C GLU A 110 -1.47 -11.27 -10.67
N ALA A 111 -1.88 -12.03 -11.71
CA ALA A 111 -1.96 -11.53 -13.08
C ALA A 111 -2.84 -10.27 -13.19
N ASP A 112 -3.98 -10.26 -12.52
CA ASP A 112 -4.90 -9.12 -12.50
C ASP A 112 -4.31 -7.91 -11.76
N THR A 113 -3.58 -8.16 -10.68
CA THR A 113 -2.90 -7.09 -9.92
C THR A 113 -1.82 -6.44 -10.77
N LEU A 114 -0.95 -7.22 -11.38
CA LEU A 114 0.11 -6.71 -12.26
C LEU A 114 -0.45 -5.96 -13.47
N HIS A 115 -1.56 -6.46 -14.05
CA HIS A 115 -2.28 -5.77 -15.12
C HIS A 115 -2.84 -4.42 -14.66
N MET A 116 -3.50 -4.38 -13.49
CA MET A 116 -4.04 -3.14 -12.91
C MET A 116 -2.93 -2.12 -12.68
N LEU A 117 -1.83 -2.48 -12.02
CA LEU A 117 -0.71 -1.59 -11.78
C LEU A 117 -0.18 -0.99 -13.09
N ARG A 118 0.04 -1.83 -14.10
CA ARG A 118 0.49 -1.40 -15.43
C ARG A 118 -0.51 -0.47 -16.10
N ARG A 119 -1.79 -0.84 -16.14
CA ARG A 119 -2.85 -0.05 -16.76
C ARG A 119 -3.06 1.31 -16.11
N ARG A 120 -2.83 1.40 -14.79
CA ARG A 120 -2.92 2.65 -14.03
C ARG A 120 -1.62 3.46 -14.03
N GLY A 121 -0.59 3.02 -14.75
CA GLY A 121 0.69 3.71 -14.83
C GLY A 121 1.48 3.71 -13.51
N ILE A 122 1.14 2.83 -12.58
CA ILE A 122 1.83 2.69 -11.29
C ILE A 122 3.15 1.98 -11.54
N GLN A 123 4.26 2.66 -11.28
CA GLN A 123 5.60 2.15 -11.49
C GLN A 123 6.15 1.56 -10.18
N TYR A 124 6.72 0.37 -10.26
CA TYR A 124 7.28 -0.31 -9.09
C TYR A 124 8.53 -1.10 -9.47
N ASP A 125 9.33 -1.46 -8.48
CA ASP A 125 10.54 -2.28 -8.64
C ASP A 125 10.32 -3.72 -8.21
N TYR A 126 9.43 -3.95 -7.23
CA TYR A 126 9.13 -5.27 -6.70
C TYR A 126 7.72 -5.36 -6.12
N VAL A 127 7.17 -6.58 -6.05
CA VAL A 127 5.87 -6.85 -5.40
C VAL A 127 6.05 -7.93 -4.36
N ILE A 128 5.55 -7.69 -3.16
CA ILE A 128 5.46 -8.63 -2.05
C ILE A 128 3.98 -8.88 -1.77
N SER A 129 3.58 -10.15 -1.69
CA SER A 129 2.20 -10.53 -1.41
C SER A 129 2.10 -11.43 -0.18
N GLY A 130 1.02 -11.29 0.56
CA GLY A 130 0.70 -12.15 1.71
C GLY A 130 0.50 -11.39 3.01
N GLU A 131 0.00 -12.09 4.02
CA GLU A 131 -0.35 -11.55 5.34
C GLU A 131 0.88 -11.01 6.11
N ASN A 132 2.07 -11.51 5.81
CA ASN A 132 3.32 -11.10 6.45
C ASN A 132 4.15 -10.13 5.59
N LYS A 133 3.51 -9.37 4.72
CA LYS A 133 4.16 -8.54 3.70
C LYS A 133 5.30 -7.64 4.21
N TYR A 134 5.17 -7.05 5.40
CA TYR A 134 6.23 -6.20 5.96
C TYR A 134 7.34 -7.01 6.64
N ARG A 135 7.04 -8.18 7.20
CA ARG A 135 8.08 -9.12 7.66
C ARG A 135 8.91 -9.63 6.48
N ASP A 136 8.28 -9.87 5.34
CA ASP A 136 8.99 -10.30 4.14
C ASP A 136 9.77 -9.15 3.50
N LEU A 137 9.27 -7.92 3.58
CA LEU A 137 10.00 -6.72 3.15
C LEU A 137 11.33 -6.58 3.89
N VAL A 138 11.36 -6.71 5.22
CA VAL A 138 12.60 -6.55 6.00
C VAL A 138 13.59 -7.71 5.87
N LYS A 139 13.18 -8.85 5.33
CA LYS A 139 14.10 -9.92 4.90
C LYS A 139 14.82 -9.57 3.60
N LEU A 140 14.17 -8.77 2.74
CA LEU A 140 14.68 -8.40 1.41
C LEU A 140 15.43 -7.08 1.40
N VAL A 141 15.06 -6.16 2.28
CA VAL A 141 15.56 -4.79 2.31
C VAL A 141 15.99 -4.41 3.71
N ASP A 142 17.18 -3.85 3.87
CA ASP A 142 17.62 -3.28 5.14
C ASP A 142 16.64 -2.19 5.62
N LYS A 143 16.19 -2.27 6.86
CA LYS A 143 15.22 -1.35 7.46
C LYS A 143 15.66 0.10 7.36
N SER A 144 16.96 0.38 7.52
CA SER A 144 17.52 1.72 7.43
C SER A 144 17.32 2.39 6.06
N ARG A 145 16.97 1.62 5.06
CA ARG A 145 16.67 2.11 3.69
C ARG A 145 15.21 2.44 3.48
N ILE A 146 14.31 1.88 4.30
CA ILE A 146 12.87 2.08 4.18
C ILE A 146 12.55 3.45 4.81
N ILE A 147 12.14 4.39 3.98
CA ILE A 147 11.83 5.75 4.42
C ILE A 147 10.33 5.99 4.64
N MET A 148 9.49 5.09 4.12
CA MET A 148 8.04 5.16 4.33
C MET A 148 7.39 3.81 4.02
N VAL A 149 6.42 3.45 4.85
CA VAL A 149 5.40 2.42 4.58
C VAL A 149 4.06 3.15 4.54
N LEU A 150 3.36 3.15 3.41
CA LEU A 150 2.03 3.76 3.25
C LEU A 150 0.96 2.66 3.23
N GLU A 151 0.00 2.75 4.16
CA GLU A 151 -0.97 1.70 4.46
C GLU A 151 -2.29 2.30 4.98
N ASP A 152 -3.43 1.68 4.70
CA ASP A 152 -4.74 2.11 5.20
C ASP A 152 -5.31 1.22 6.32
N GLN A 153 -4.79 -0.01 6.51
CA GLN A 153 -5.32 -0.99 7.45
C GLN A 153 -4.53 -1.03 8.76
N ASP A 154 -5.22 -0.93 9.89
CA ASP A 154 -4.61 -0.91 11.23
C ASP A 154 -3.75 -2.13 11.54
N ASP A 155 -4.23 -3.35 11.23
CA ASP A 155 -3.47 -4.58 11.48
C ASP A 155 -2.11 -4.57 10.74
N MET A 156 -2.09 -4.00 9.54
CA MET A 156 -0.88 -3.88 8.73
C MET A 156 0.02 -2.74 9.21
N LEU A 157 -0.56 -1.62 9.65
CA LEU A 157 0.18 -0.54 10.31
C LEU A 157 0.86 -1.07 11.58
N LEU A 158 0.15 -1.81 12.42
CA LEU A 158 0.72 -2.45 13.62
C LEU A 158 1.84 -3.43 13.26
N GLN A 159 1.69 -4.20 12.18
CA GLN A 159 2.78 -5.06 11.70
C GLN A 159 4.02 -4.24 11.32
N ALA A 160 3.87 -3.15 10.59
CA ALA A 160 4.98 -2.28 10.20
C ALA A 160 5.65 -1.64 11.43
N LEU A 161 4.85 -1.09 12.36
CA LEU A 161 5.32 -0.48 13.60
C LEU A 161 6.08 -1.47 14.49
N SER A 162 5.57 -2.70 14.63
CA SER A 162 6.24 -3.76 15.41
C SER A 162 7.63 -4.13 14.88
N LEU A 163 7.89 -3.83 13.61
CA LEU A 163 9.18 -4.01 12.95
C LEU A 163 10.06 -2.76 13.01
N GLY A 164 9.59 -1.67 13.62
CA GLY A 164 10.29 -0.38 13.64
C GLY A 164 10.35 0.30 12.27
N LEU A 165 9.35 0.08 11.42
CA LEU A 165 9.26 0.74 10.12
C LEU A 165 8.53 2.08 10.22
N PRO A 166 8.89 3.07 9.41
CA PRO A 166 8.27 4.40 9.40
C PRO A 166 6.88 4.33 8.75
N ALA A 167 5.88 3.87 9.52
CA ALA A 167 4.51 3.68 9.09
C ALA A 167 3.76 5.01 8.97
N VAL A 168 3.07 5.18 7.85
CA VAL A 168 2.23 6.32 7.51
C VAL A 168 0.84 5.83 7.12
N ARG A 169 -0.20 6.42 7.72
CA ARG A 169 -1.57 6.10 7.38
C ARG A 169 -2.03 6.86 6.14
N ALA A 170 -2.54 6.13 5.16
CA ALA A 170 -3.37 6.71 4.09
C ALA A 170 -4.78 6.93 4.67
N ARG A 171 -5.14 8.19 4.96
CA ARG A 171 -6.43 8.55 5.56
C ARG A 171 -7.56 8.45 4.56
N HIS A 172 -8.61 7.79 5.00
CA HIS A 172 -9.91 7.69 4.32
C HIS A 172 -11.01 7.59 5.36
N ALA A 173 -12.24 7.89 4.98
CA ALA A 173 -13.39 7.81 5.89
C ALA A 173 -13.47 6.46 6.66
N HIS A 174 -13.05 5.37 6.02
CA HIS A 174 -13.11 4.02 6.63
C HIS A 174 -12.09 3.76 7.73
N ASN A 175 -11.11 4.64 7.93
CA ASN A 175 -10.12 4.54 9.00
C ASN A 175 -9.99 5.79 9.87
N ASP A 176 -10.91 6.77 9.72
CA ASP A 176 -10.90 8.00 10.52
C ASP A 176 -11.08 7.73 12.03
N ALA A 177 -11.75 6.64 12.41
CA ALA A 177 -11.95 6.23 13.80
C ALA A 177 -10.80 5.36 14.35
N SER A 178 -9.72 5.16 13.61
CA SER A 178 -8.59 4.37 14.07
C SER A 178 -7.90 5.00 15.27
N THR A 179 -7.55 4.16 16.24
CA THR A 179 -6.76 4.54 17.43
C THR A 179 -5.30 4.11 17.35
N VAL A 180 -4.87 3.51 16.24
CA VAL A 180 -3.48 3.12 16.05
C VAL A 180 -2.65 4.37 15.81
N GLU A 181 -1.74 4.68 16.72
CA GLU A 181 -0.79 5.77 16.57
C GLU A 181 0.24 5.43 15.50
N VAL A 182 0.43 6.35 14.56
CA VAL A 182 1.42 6.27 13.48
C VAL A 182 2.30 7.52 13.47
N GLU A 183 3.44 7.44 12.80
CA GLU A 183 4.37 8.58 12.71
C GLU A 183 3.78 9.77 11.94
N ALA A 184 2.96 9.51 10.94
CA ALA A 184 2.27 10.53 10.17
C ALA A 184 0.99 9.95 9.51
N GLU A 185 0.07 10.85 9.17
CA GLU A 185 -1.11 10.56 8.36
C GLU A 185 -1.13 11.48 7.14
N VAL A 186 -1.62 10.99 6.02
CA VAL A 186 -1.74 11.75 4.77
C VAL A 186 -3.14 11.60 4.20
N GLY A 187 -3.72 12.71 3.75
CA GLY A 187 -5.07 12.76 3.18
C GLY A 187 -5.13 12.33 1.71
N ASP A 188 -4.00 12.41 1.00
CA ASP A 188 -3.90 12.01 -0.40
C ASP A 188 -2.47 11.59 -0.80
N LEU A 189 -2.31 11.14 -2.04
CA LEU A 189 -1.03 10.67 -2.56
C LEU A 189 -0.06 11.81 -2.94
N THR A 190 -0.52 13.05 -3.00
CA THR A 190 0.35 14.23 -3.15
C THR A 190 1.08 14.50 -1.85
N GLU A 191 0.34 14.57 -0.72
CA GLU A 191 0.91 14.70 0.62
C GLU A 191 1.88 13.54 0.94
N ALA A 192 1.50 12.30 0.56
CA ALA A 192 2.36 11.14 0.72
C ALA A 192 3.68 11.27 -0.06
N THR A 193 3.60 11.82 -1.28
CA THR A 193 4.78 12.06 -2.12
C THR A 193 5.71 13.11 -1.48
N GLU A 194 5.16 14.23 -1.04
CA GLU A 194 5.90 15.29 -0.37
C GLU A 194 6.59 14.80 0.91
N LEU A 195 5.88 14.04 1.74
CA LEU A 195 6.44 13.44 2.94
C LEU A 195 7.62 12.49 2.61
N ALA A 196 7.44 11.63 1.61
CA ALA A 196 8.51 10.72 1.18
C ALA A 196 9.75 11.47 0.67
N LEU A 197 9.56 12.55 -0.11
CA LEU A 197 10.65 13.39 -0.61
C LEU A 197 11.37 14.12 0.53
N LYS A 198 10.64 14.66 1.50
CA LYS A 198 11.20 15.26 2.71
C LYS A 198 12.08 14.28 3.49
N ARG A 199 11.60 13.05 3.70
CA ARG A 199 12.37 11.99 4.38
C ARG A 199 13.60 11.57 3.58
N LEU A 200 13.48 11.51 2.25
CA LEU A 200 14.63 11.25 1.36
C LEU A 200 15.71 12.31 1.51
N GLN A 201 15.32 13.58 1.57
CA GLN A 201 16.25 14.70 1.73
C GLN A 201 16.98 14.63 3.09
N ALA A 202 16.24 14.41 4.18
CA ALA A 202 16.82 14.22 5.51
C ALA A 202 17.87 13.08 5.50
N ARG A 203 17.50 11.91 4.98
CA ARG A 203 18.41 10.77 4.85
C ARG A 203 19.69 11.09 4.04
N ARG A 204 19.56 11.87 2.97
CA ARG A 204 20.74 12.30 2.16
C ARG A 204 21.66 13.21 2.95
N SER A 205 21.10 14.14 3.73
CA SER A 205 21.86 15.06 4.59
C SER A 205 22.61 14.30 5.69
N ASP A 206 21.96 13.38 6.38
CA ASP A 206 22.58 12.57 7.45
C ASP A 206 23.76 11.74 6.91
N ARG A 207 23.59 11.15 5.74
CA ARG A 207 24.65 10.37 5.10
C ARG A 207 25.83 11.24 4.66
N TYR A 208 25.57 12.45 4.19
CA TYR A 208 26.62 13.39 3.86
C TYR A 208 27.44 13.76 5.11
N LEU A 209 26.79 14.15 6.20
CA LEU A 209 27.42 14.50 7.46
C LEU A 209 28.23 13.33 8.06
N ALA A 210 27.69 12.11 7.98
CA ALA A 210 28.39 10.92 8.43
C ALA A 210 29.70 10.68 7.65
N LYS A 211 29.69 10.88 6.32
CA LYS A 211 30.88 10.75 5.48
C LYS A 211 31.92 11.81 5.79
N GLU A 212 31.54 13.06 6.01
CA GLU A 212 32.44 14.14 6.39
C GLU A 212 33.13 13.86 7.72
N ARG A 213 32.39 13.41 8.74
CA ARG A 213 32.98 13.02 10.05
C ARG A 213 34.06 11.95 9.90
N VAL A 214 33.85 10.95 9.06
CA VAL A 214 34.86 9.89 8.82
C VAL A 214 36.09 10.42 8.08
N ARG A 215 35.95 11.44 7.21
CA ARG A 215 37.07 12.08 6.53
C ARG A 215 37.96 12.90 7.46
N HIS A 216 37.37 13.53 8.47
CA HIS A 216 38.12 14.34 9.44
C HIS A 216 38.79 13.53 10.54
N LEU A 217 38.49 12.23 10.63
CA LEU A 217 39.13 11.31 11.60
C LEU A 217 40.32 10.50 10.99
N LYS A 218 40.59 10.69 9.70
CA LYS A 218 41.76 10.14 9.00
C LYS A 218 42.78 11.21 8.72
#